data_795d68d25556a1941e2f9f83ea6d6e46
#
_entry.id   795d68d25556a1941e2f9f83ea6d6e46
#
_cell.length_a   1.000
_cell.length_b   1.000
_cell.length_c   1.000
_cell.angle_alpha   90.00
_cell.angle_beta   90.00
_cell.angle_gamma   90.00
#
_symmetry.space_group_name_H-M   'P 1'
#
loop_
_entity.id
_entity.type
_entity.pdbx_description
1 polymer ?
#
loop_
_entity_poly.entity_id
_entity_poly.type
_entity_poly.pdbx_seq_one_letter_code
_entity_poly.pdbx_strand_id
1 'polypeptide(L)'
;MEYITLNNDVKMPILGLGTFLLEPDDAQAAVEYALSCGYELIDTANAYVNEKAVGRGMKASGKPREEILLETKLWPCFYESDTAVDETLARLDTDYIDLMILHQPAGDYISGYRKLEDAYKAGKLRAIGVSNFNEAEISRVLEECEIVPAIVQMECHPYYPRNDMKPFLAEHNIAVQSWFPLGGRGNRVILEEPVVVSLAEKYGKTPAQIILRWHVQEGNVVIPGSKTPAHIAENIDVFDFELTESEMESISALDKGKPFYVRTDEALAGFAAWCPDVDGQK
;
A
#
# COMPACT_ATOMS: atom_id res chain seq x y z
N MET A 1 13.30 11.82 -1.59
CA MET A 1 11.97 11.27 -1.23
C MET A 1 11.01 12.43 -1.04
N GLU A 2 9.80 12.33 -1.60
CA GLU A 2 8.69 13.25 -1.34
C GLU A 2 7.74 12.63 -0.31
N TYR A 3 6.89 13.46 0.34
CA TYR A 3 6.01 13.01 1.42
C TYR A 3 4.62 13.62 1.26
N ILE A 4 3.60 12.90 1.70
CA ILE A 4 2.28 13.46 1.99
C ILE A 4 2.09 13.58 3.49
N THR A 5 1.13 14.41 3.91
CA THR A 5 0.71 14.49 5.31
C THR A 5 -0.68 13.87 5.43
N LEU A 6 -0.80 12.85 6.25
CA LEU A 6 -2.07 12.19 6.53
C LEU A 6 -2.98 13.08 7.39
N ASN A 7 -4.28 12.76 7.47
CA ASN A 7 -5.27 13.55 8.22
C ASN A 7 -5.01 13.64 9.75
N ASN A 8 -4.06 12.89 10.25
CA ASN A 8 -3.61 12.88 11.63
C ASN A 8 -2.17 13.40 11.82
N ASP A 9 -1.68 14.20 10.87
CA ASP A 9 -0.35 14.84 10.83
C ASP A 9 0.84 13.88 10.68
N VAL A 10 0.62 12.59 10.48
CA VAL A 10 1.70 11.64 10.16
C VAL A 10 2.24 11.95 8.76
N LYS A 11 3.56 12.15 8.65
CA LYS A 11 4.25 12.27 7.36
C LYS A 11 4.51 10.90 6.78
N MET A 12 3.97 10.65 5.60
CA MET A 12 4.08 9.38 4.89
C MET A 12 4.91 9.55 3.62
N PRO A 13 5.98 8.74 3.42
CA PRO A 13 6.69 8.72 2.15
C PRO A 13 5.74 8.36 1.01
N ILE A 14 5.83 9.08 -0.11
CA ILE A 14 4.91 8.89 -1.24
C ILE A 14 5.21 7.62 -2.05
N LEU A 15 6.37 7.00 -1.83
CA LEU A 15 6.80 5.77 -2.48
C LEU A 15 7.38 4.80 -1.45
N GLY A 16 6.92 3.55 -1.49
CA GLY A 16 7.35 2.46 -0.62
C GLY A 16 7.60 1.16 -1.37
N LEU A 17 8.08 0.15 -0.64
CA LEU A 17 8.22 -1.22 -1.14
C LEU A 17 7.02 -2.06 -0.69
N GLY A 18 6.27 -2.65 -1.64
CA GLY A 18 5.27 -3.68 -1.36
C GLY A 18 5.90 -5.08 -1.30
N THR A 19 5.48 -5.90 -0.33
CA THR A 19 6.01 -7.25 -0.13
C THR A 19 5.04 -8.37 -0.53
N PHE A 20 3.93 -8.04 -1.18
CA PHE A 20 2.96 -9.04 -1.65
C PHE A 20 3.61 -10.05 -2.60
N LEU A 21 3.36 -11.34 -2.39
CA LEU A 21 3.92 -12.48 -3.14
C LEU A 21 5.45 -12.65 -3.01
N LEU A 22 6.12 -11.97 -2.10
CA LEU A 22 7.49 -12.29 -1.77
C LEU A 22 7.53 -13.42 -0.75
N GLU A 23 8.25 -14.49 -1.10
CA GLU A 23 8.59 -15.56 -0.16
C GLU A 23 9.45 -15.00 0.99
N PRO A 24 9.47 -15.60 2.18
CA PRO A 24 10.14 -15.03 3.35
C PRO A 24 11.59 -14.58 3.10
N ASP A 25 12.41 -15.40 2.44
CA ASP A 25 13.82 -15.05 2.17
C ASP A 25 13.93 -13.90 1.17
N ASP A 26 13.08 -13.88 0.14
CA ASP A 26 12.99 -12.79 -0.84
C ASP A 26 12.50 -11.49 -0.16
N ALA A 27 11.51 -11.58 0.74
CA ALA A 27 10.97 -10.44 1.47
C ALA A 27 12.03 -9.80 2.39
N GLN A 28 12.76 -10.62 3.16
CA GLN A 28 13.85 -10.12 4.01
C GLN A 28 14.91 -9.40 3.18
N ALA A 29 15.40 -10.01 2.11
CA ALA A 29 16.44 -9.44 1.26
C ALA A 29 15.96 -8.16 0.54
N ALA A 30 14.70 -8.15 0.04
CA ALA A 30 14.12 -6.98 -0.63
C ALA A 30 13.97 -5.79 0.33
N VAL A 31 13.49 -6.02 1.56
CA VAL A 31 13.33 -4.98 2.58
C VAL A 31 14.69 -4.40 3.00
N GLU A 32 15.67 -5.26 3.32
CA GLU A 32 17.03 -4.83 3.66
C GLU A 32 17.63 -3.96 2.54
N TYR A 33 17.54 -4.42 1.29
CA TYR A 33 18.07 -3.71 0.14
C TYR A 33 17.32 -2.39 -0.12
N ALA A 34 15.99 -2.38 -0.07
CA ALA A 34 15.19 -1.18 -0.28
C ALA A 34 15.54 -0.08 0.74
N LEU A 35 15.62 -0.43 2.02
CA LEU A 35 16.01 0.52 3.07
C LEU A 35 17.43 1.06 2.86
N SER A 36 18.36 0.24 2.35
CA SER A 36 19.72 0.70 1.97
C SER A 36 19.73 1.63 0.75
N CYS A 37 18.74 1.53 -0.14
CA CYS A 37 18.56 2.40 -1.30
C CYS A 37 17.83 3.71 -0.98
N GLY A 38 17.41 3.94 0.28
CA GLY A 38 16.74 5.16 0.70
C GLY A 38 15.22 5.07 0.76
N TYR A 39 14.63 3.87 0.65
CA TYR A 39 13.22 3.69 1.01
C TYR A 39 13.01 3.97 2.50
N GLU A 40 11.81 4.45 2.80
CA GLU A 40 11.37 4.75 4.17
C GLU A 40 9.98 4.18 4.46
N LEU A 41 9.27 3.66 3.46
CA LEU A 41 7.96 3.00 3.59
C LEU A 41 8.08 1.53 3.17
N ILE A 42 7.67 0.63 4.05
CA ILE A 42 7.55 -0.81 3.80
C ILE A 42 6.11 -1.24 4.03
N ASP A 43 5.49 -1.82 3.00
CA ASP A 43 4.13 -2.37 3.04
C ASP A 43 4.15 -3.90 3.07
N THR A 44 3.48 -4.47 4.07
CA THR A 44 3.24 -5.91 4.19
C THR A 44 1.80 -6.20 4.59
N ALA A 45 1.49 -7.44 4.95
CA ALA A 45 0.22 -7.86 5.54
C ALA A 45 0.38 -9.20 6.28
N ASN A 46 -0.44 -9.44 7.30
CA ASN A 46 -0.44 -10.73 7.98
C ASN A 46 -0.78 -11.88 7.02
N ALA A 47 -1.68 -11.64 6.05
CA ALA A 47 -2.06 -12.61 5.02
C ALA A 47 -0.95 -12.96 4.01
N TYR A 48 0.14 -12.18 3.96
CA TYR A 48 1.29 -12.50 3.08
C TYR A 48 2.21 -13.55 3.69
N VAL A 49 2.04 -13.85 4.98
CA VAL A 49 2.81 -14.87 5.71
C VAL A 49 4.33 -14.60 5.66
N ASN A 50 4.71 -13.32 5.63
CA ASN A 50 6.11 -12.87 5.56
C ASN A 50 6.47 -11.74 6.54
N GLU A 51 5.58 -11.40 7.51
CA GLU A 51 5.83 -10.32 8.48
C GLU A 51 7.12 -10.54 9.30
N LYS A 52 7.40 -11.79 9.74
CA LYS A 52 8.66 -12.10 10.44
C LYS A 52 9.90 -11.80 9.58
N ALA A 53 9.82 -12.10 8.30
CA ALA A 53 10.91 -11.82 7.35
C ALA A 53 11.07 -10.31 7.09
N VAL A 54 9.96 -9.56 7.01
CA VAL A 54 9.97 -8.09 6.94
C VAL A 54 10.64 -7.50 8.17
N GLY A 55 10.28 -7.93 9.38
CA GLY A 55 10.92 -7.51 10.63
C GLY A 55 12.43 -7.77 10.64
N ARG A 56 12.86 -8.98 10.20
CA ARG A 56 14.29 -9.30 10.07
C ARG A 56 14.99 -8.41 9.04
N GLY A 57 14.35 -8.12 7.88
CA GLY A 57 14.89 -7.24 6.85
C GLY A 57 15.08 -5.80 7.35
N MET A 58 14.09 -5.28 8.09
CA MET A 58 14.20 -3.97 8.73
C MET A 58 15.38 -3.92 9.71
N LYS A 59 15.51 -4.92 10.57
CA LYS A 59 16.61 -5.02 11.55
C LYS A 59 17.97 -5.16 10.87
N ALA A 60 18.06 -5.99 9.83
CA ALA A 60 19.30 -6.20 9.07
C ALA A 60 19.78 -4.94 8.32
N SER A 61 18.86 -4.06 7.90
CA SER A 61 19.19 -2.81 7.22
C SER A 61 20.02 -1.84 8.08
N GLY A 62 19.94 -1.98 9.41
CA GLY A 62 20.58 -1.06 10.35
C GLY A 62 19.96 0.35 10.41
N LYS A 63 18.87 0.60 9.66
CA LYS A 63 18.17 1.88 9.69
C LYS A 63 17.39 2.01 11.01
N PRO A 64 17.43 3.17 11.69
CA PRO A 64 16.66 3.40 12.91
C PRO A 64 15.16 3.14 12.69
N ARG A 65 14.47 2.51 13.67
CA ARG A 65 13.06 2.16 13.53
C ARG A 65 12.16 3.36 13.25
N GLU A 66 12.47 4.50 13.84
CA GLU A 66 11.75 5.77 13.69
C GLU A 66 11.91 6.41 12.30
N GLU A 67 12.86 5.95 11.50
CA GLU A 67 13.06 6.37 10.11
C GLU A 67 12.36 5.45 9.11
N ILE A 68 11.65 4.43 9.59
CA ILE A 68 10.90 3.48 8.77
C ILE A 68 9.41 3.64 9.06
N LEU A 69 8.61 4.01 8.05
CA LEU A 69 7.17 3.89 8.11
C LEU A 69 6.79 2.46 7.75
N LEU A 70 6.41 1.70 8.75
CA LEU A 70 5.97 0.31 8.60
C LEU A 70 4.46 0.25 8.48
N GLU A 71 4.00 -0.29 7.36
CA GLU A 71 2.60 -0.56 7.10
C GLU A 71 2.33 -2.06 7.05
N THR A 72 1.25 -2.49 7.71
CA THR A 72 0.72 -3.86 7.59
C THR A 72 -0.81 -3.87 7.58
N LYS A 73 -1.38 -5.03 7.26
CA LYS A 73 -2.82 -5.18 7.07
C LYS A 73 -3.33 -6.35 7.90
N LEU A 74 -4.51 -6.17 8.48
CA LEU A 74 -5.22 -7.21 9.20
C LEU A 74 -6.21 -7.92 8.25
N TRP A 75 -6.14 -9.26 8.17
CA TRP A 75 -7.04 -10.07 7.35
C TRP A 75 -8.38 -10.30 8.05
N PRO A 76 -9.51 -10.46 7.32
CA PRO A 76 -10.86 -10.52 7.90
C PRO A 76 -11.07 -11.51 9.05
N CYS A 77 -10.47 -12.69 9.01
CA CYS A 77 -10.64 -13.68 10.09
C CYS A 77 -10.04 -13.25 11.43
N PHE A 78 -9.26 -12.17 11.47
CA PHE A 78 -8.65 -11.61 12.68
C PHE A 78 -9.34 -10.34 13.19
N TYR A 79 -10.39 -9.85 12.51
CA TYR A 79 -11.03 -8.58 12.84
C TYR A 79 -11.63 -8.54 14.26
N GLU A 80 -12.15 -9.67 14.72
CA GLU A 80 -12.75 -9.77 16.07
C GLU A 80 -11.74 -10.19 17.15
N SER A 81 -10.47 -10.44 16.79
CA SER A 81 -9.43 -10.86 17.75
C SER A 81 -8.97 -9.71 18.62
N ASP A 82 -8.90 -9.95 19.94
CA ASP A 82 -8.35 -9.00 20.92
C ASP A 82 -6.81 -8.97 20.93
N THR A 83 -6.15 -9.95 20.31
CA THR A 83 -4.70 -10.14 20.36
C THR A 83 -4.01 -9.93 19.03
N ALA A 84 -4.76 -9.83 17.92
CA ALA A 84 -4.20 -9.79 16.56
C ALA A 84 -3.18 -8.67 16.33
N VAL A 85 -3.39 -7.48 16.91
CA VAL A 85 -2.41 -6.38 16.81
C VAL A 85 -1.14 -6.71 17.56
N ASP A 86 -1.23 -7.26 18.79
CA ASP A 86 -0.07 -7.64 19.59
C ASP A 86 0.71 -8.79 18.95
N GLU A 87 0.01 -9.77 18.39
CA GLU A 87 0.62 -10.86 17.62
C GLU A 87 1.34 -10.36 16.36
N THR A 88 0.76 -9.36 15.66
CA THR A 88 1.40 -8.71 14.52
C THR A 88 2.67 -7.96 14.95
N LEU A 89 2.62 -7.19 16.04
CA LEU A 89 3.79 -6.54 16.62
C LEU A 89 4.90 -7.54 16.94
N ALA A 90 4.54 -8.66 17.55
CA ALA A 90 5.48 -9.73 17.86
C ALA A 90 6.11 -10.38 16.61
N ARG A 91 5.32 -10.60 15.55
CA ARG A 91 5.84 -11.15 14.28
C ARG A 91 6.80 -10.18 13.59
N LEU A 92 6.50 -8.88 13.62
CA LEU A 92 7.31 -7.81 13.03
C LEU A 92 8.52 -7.42 13.89
N ASP A 93 8.61 -7.94 15.13
CA ASP A 93 9.65 -7.62 16.14
C ASP A 93 9.77 -6.10 16.37
N THR A 94 8.64 -5.45 16.66
CA THR A 94 8.54 -4.00 16.86
C THR A 94 7.53 -3.64 17.95
N ASP A 95 7.73 -2.49 18.60
CA ASP A 95 6.85 -2.00 19.67
C ASP A 95 5.65 -1.19 19.15
N TYR A 96 5.69 -0.73 17.89
CA TYR A 96 4.62 0.03 17.26
C TYR A 96 4.59 -0.18 15.74
N ILE A 97 3.42 0.06 15.14
CA ILE A 97 3.21 0.08 13.70
C ILE A 97 2.80 1.49 13.28
N ASP A 98 3.39 2.02 12.22
CA ASP A 98 3.09 3.37 11.74
C ASP A 98 1.72 3.46 11.07
N LEU A 99 1.34 2.44 10.30
CA LEU A 99 0.03 2.37 9.66
C LEU A 99 -0.47 0.93 9.65
N MET A 100 -1.66 0.71 10.20
CA MET A 100 -2.34 -0.58 10.11
C MET A 100 -3.70 -0.41 9.46
N ILE A 101 -3.98 -1.22 8.45
CA ILE A 101 -5.22 -1.12 7.69
C ILE A 101 -6.02 -2.44 7.70
N LEU A 102 -7.33 -2.36 7.61
CA LEU A 102 -8.16 -3.52 7.30
C LEU A 102 -7.96 -3.93 5.85
N HIS A 103 -7.63 -5.20 5.61
CA HIS A 103 -7.19 -5.68 4.29
C HIS A 103 -8.34 -5.79 3.28
N GLN A 104 -9.53 -6.16 3.72
CA GLN A 104 -10.69 -6.39 2.86
C GLN A 104 -11.99 -5.95 3.56
N PRO A 105 -12.98 -5.43 2.82
CA PRO A 105 -14.31 -5.13 3.36
C PRO A 105 -15.16 -6.41 3.48
N ALA A 106 -14.69 -7.38 4.25
CA ALA A 106 -15.29 -8.69 4.42
C ALA A 106 -15.39 -9.03 5.91
N GLY A 107 -16.32 -9.91 6.30
CA GLY A 107 -16.58 -10.21 7.71
C GLY A 107 -17.12 -8.99 8.46
N ASP A 108 -16.91 -8.95 9.78
CA ASP A 108 -17.29 -7.78 10.60
C ASP A 108 -16.17 -6.73 10.61
N TYR A 109 -16.03 -6.01 9.50
CA TYR A 109 -15.01 -4.97 9.36
C TYR A 109 -15.26 -3.75 10.28
N ILE A 110 -16.50 -3.52 10.76
CA ILE A 110 -16.76 -2.45 11.74
C ILE A 110 -16.15 -2.81 13.10
N SER A 111 -16.38 -4.03 13.57
CA SER A 111 -15.69 -4.53 14.79
C SER A 111 -14.17 -4.51 14.59
N GLY A 112 -13.68 -4.93 13.41
CA GLY A 112 -12.26 -4.86 13.07
C GLY A 112 -11.69 -3.46 13.14
N TYR A 113 -12.41 -2.47 12.59
CA TYR A 113 -11.97 -1.09 12.61
C TYR A 113 -11.92 -0.52 14.04
N ARG A 114 -12.93 -0.83 14.87
CA ARG A 114 -12.93 -0.45 16.30
C ARG A 114 -11.76 -1.05 17.09
N LYS A 115 -11.32 -2.28 16.75
CA LYS A 115 -10.09 -2.86 17.32
C LYS A 115 -8.84 -2.09 16.91
N LEU A 116 -8.77 -1.60 15.66
CA LEU A 116 -7.67 -0.71 15.24
C LEU A 116 -7.74 0.64 15.98
N GLU A 117 -8.92 1.20 16.21
CA GLU A 117 -9.10 2.43 17.00
C GLU A 117 -8.61 2.25 18.45
N ASP A 118 -8.93 1.12 19.09
CA ASP A 118 -8.47 0.81 20.44
C ASP A 118 -6.94 0.71 20.50
N ALA A 119 -6.33 0.04 19.52
CA ALA A 119 -4.88 -0.07 19.41
C ALA A 119 -4.20 1.29 19.10
N TYR A 120 -4.83 2.15 18.28
CA TYR A 120 -4.40 3.51 18.04
C TYR A 120 -4.44 4.36 19.31
N LYS A 121 -5.54 4.33 20.06
CA LYS A 121 -5.70 5.03 21.35
C LYS A 121 -4.70 4.52 22.40
N ALA A 122 -4.33 3.24 22.34
CA ALA A 122 -3.30 2.64 23.18
C ALA A 122 -1.85 2.98 22.76
N GLY A 123 -1.66 3.70 21.62
CA GLY A 123 -0.34 4.10 21.10
C GLY A 123 0.43 2.99 20.40
N LYS A 124 -0.20 1.84 20.13
CA LYS A 124 0.40 0.75 19.35
C LYS A 124 0.44 1.02 17.85
N LEU A 125 -0.51 1.84 17.35
CA LEU A 125 -0.63 2.25 15.96
C LEU A 125 -0.54 3.77 15.87
N ARG A 126 0.17 4.30 14.86
CA ARG A 126 0.29 5.75 14.63
C ARG A 126 -0.76 6.28 13.65
N ALA A 127 -1.25 5.43 12.75
CA ALA A 127 -2.34 5.72 11.82
C ALA A 127 -3.11 4.42 11.54
N ILE A 128 -4.38 4.56 11.16
CA ILE A 128 -5.25 3.45 10.76
C ILE A 128 -5.97 3.76 9.45
N GLY A 129 -6.34 2.74 8.71
CA GLY A 129 -7.00 2.89 7.42
C GLY A 129 -7.67 1.61 6.93
N VAL A 130 -8.02 1.59 5.65
CA VAL A 130 -8.71 0.46 5.03
C VAL A 130 -8.15 0.15 3.64
N SER A 131 -8.39 -1.06 3.14
CA SER A 131 -7.99 -1.49 1.81
C SER A 131 -9.14 -2.15 1.05
N ASN A 132 -9.30 -1.80 -0.23
CA ASN A 132 -10.32 -2.35 -1.13
C ASN A 132 -11.77 -1.97 -0.78
N PHE A 133 -11.99 -1.01 0.08
CA PHE A 133 -13.31 -0.50 0.45
C PHE A 133 -13.85 0.40 -0.66
N ASN A 134 -15.14 0.30 -0.94
CA ASN A 134 -15.87 1.23 -1.79
C ASN A 134 -16.45 2.39 -0.96
N GLU A 135 -17.08 3.36 -1.64
CA GLU A 135 -17.67 4.53 -1.01
C GLU A 135 -18.70 4.18 0.08
N ALA A 136 -19.59 3.22 -0.18
CA ALA A 136 -20.62 2.82 0.80
C ALA A 136 -20.02 2.18 2.05
N GLU A 137 -18.95 1.41 1.91
CA GLU A 137 -18.27 0.78 3.04
C GLU A 137 -17.45 1.77 3.85
N ILE A 138 -16.82 2.75 3.19
CA ILE A 138 -16.11 3.85 3.87
C ILE A 138 -17.12 4.74 4.59
N SER A 139 -18.24 5.10 3.94
CA SER A 139 -19.32 5.89 4.57
C SER A 139 -19.81 5.23 5.84
N ARG A 140 -19.97 3.89 5.82
CA ARG A 140 -20.35 3.15 7.00
C ARG A 140 -19.29 3.19 8.11
N VAL A 141 -18.01 3.14 7.77
CA VAL A 141 -16.93 3.35 8.76
C VAL A 141 -16.99 4.76 9.34
N LEU A 142 -17.21 5.79 8.50
CA LEU A 142 -17.33 7.19 8.95
C LEU A 142 -18.55 7.42 9.86
N GLU A 143 -19.64 6.69 9.65
CA GLU A 143 -20.87 6.80 10.47
C GLU A 143 -20.78 6.04 11.79
N GLU A 144 -20.11 4.87 11.82
CA GLU A 144 -20.14 3.93 12.94
C GLU A 144 -18.86 3.92 13.80
N CYS A 145 -17.79 4.58 13.35
CA CYS A 145 -16.48 4.63 14.02
C CYS A 145 -16.08 6.08 14.37
N GLU A 146 -15.10 6.23 15.26
CA GLU A 146 -14.73 7.55 15.78
C GLU A 146 -13.58 8.20 14.99
N ILE A 147 -12.68 7.39 14.41
CA ILE A 147 -11.45 7.85 13.76
C ILE A 147 -11.60 7.70 12.25
N VAL A 148 -11.45 8.83 11.53
CA VAL A 148 -11.46 8.81 10.06
C VAL A 148 -10.28 8.02 9.54
N PRO A 149 -10.45 7.10 8.57
CA PRO A 149 -9.32 6.41 7.94
C PRO A 149 -8.30 7.40 7.40
N ALA A 150 -7.03 7.20 7.72
CA ALA A 150 -5.97 8.08 7.22
C ALA A 150 -5.69 7.84 5.74
N ILE A 151 -5.92 6.60 5.26
CA ILE A 151 -5.64 6.17 3.91
C ILE A 151 -6.63 5.09 3.45
N VAL A 152 -6.87 5.05 2.14
CA VAL A 152 -7.48 3.91 1.46
C VAL A 152 -6.48 3.33 0.47
N GLN A 153 -6.05 2.08 0.70
CA GLN A 153 -5.22 1.34 -0.23
C GLN A 153 -6.12 0.60 -1.23
N MET A 154 -5.99 0.90 -2.52
CA MET A 154 -6.82 0.33 -3.58
C MET A 154 -6.06 0.11 -4.87
N GLU A 155 -6.61 -0.73 -5.77
CA GLU A 155 -6.11 -0.82 -7.13
C GLU A 155 -6.19 0.55 -7.80
N CYS A 156 -5.03 1.06 -8.23
CA CYS A 156 -4.96 2.32 -8.95
C CYS A 156 -3.76 2.29 -9.91
N HIS A 157 -3.99 2.61 -11.17
CA HIS A 157 -2.99 2.63 -12.24
C HIS A 157 -3.56 3.41 -13.44
N PRO A 158 -2.79 3.74 -14.49
CA PRO A 158 -3.26 4.55 -15.63
C PRO A 158 -4.53 4.02 -16.31
N TYR A 159 -4.82 2.71 -16.32
CA TYR A 159 -6.06 2.17 -16.88
C TYR A 159 -7.26 2.23 -15.91
N TYR A 160 -7.00 2.50 -14.64
CA TYR A 160 -8.01 2.60 -13.59
C TYR A 160 -7.56 3.61 -12.51
N PRO A 161 -7.54 4.93 -12.83
CA PRO A 161 -6.95 5.96 -11.96
C PRO A 161 -7.81 6.32 -10.74
N ARG A 162 -8.97 5.68 -10.57
CA ARG A 162 -9.92 5.85 -9.47
C ARG A 162 -10.52 7.25 -9.37
N ASN A 163 -10.81 7.84 -10.54
CA ASN A 163 -11.52 9.12 -10.63
C ASN A 163 -12.95 9.05 -10.05
N ASP A 164 -13.49 7.85 -9.89
CA ASP A 164 -14.74 7.55 -9.20
C ASP A 164 -14.64 7.79 -7.67
N MET A 165 -13.52 7.47 -7.05
CA MET A 165 -13.34 7.48 -5.60
C MET A 165 -12.59 8.72 -5.08
N LYS A 166 -11.64 9.25 -5.85
CA LYS A 166 -10.76 10.34 -5.41
C LYS A 166 -11.50 11.58 -4.89
N PRO A 167 -12.60 12.06 -5.53
CA PRO A 167 -13.33 13.22 -5.01
C PRO A 167 -13.95 12.98 -3.62
N PHE A 168 -14.57 11.81 -3.42
CA PHE A 168 -15.13 11.40 -2.13
C PHE A 168 -14.04 11.31 -1.05
N LEU A 169 -12.90 10.69 -1.36
CA LEU A 169 -11.80 10.57 -0.41
C LEU A 169 -11.19 11.93 -0.05
N ALA A 170 -11.06 12.83 -1.02
CA ALA A 170 -10.55 14.18 -0.81
C ALA A 170 -11.48 15.02 0.12
N GLU A 171 -12.82 14.87 -0.01
CA GLU A 171 -13.79 15.53 0.87
C GLU A 171 -13.59 15.15 2.35
N HIS A 172 -13.15 13.91 2.60
CA HIS A 172 -12.90 13.39 3.94
C HIS A 172 -11.43 13.46 4.38
N ASN A 173 -10.54 14.08 3.58
CA ASN A 173 -9.09 14.13 3.82
C ASN A 173 -8.47 12.73 3.98
N ILE A 174 -8.92 11.77 3.19
CA ILE A 174 -8.41 10.40 3.16
C ILE A 174 -7.43 10.27 1.99
N ALA A 175 -6.18 9.87 2.28
CA ALA A 175 -5.17 9.68 1.26
C ALA A 175 -5.43 8.43 0.41
N VAL A 176 -4.90 8.43 -0.83
CA VAL A 176 -4.96 7.29 -1.75
C VAL A 176 -3.61 6.59 -1.77
N GLN A 177 -3.62 5.27 -1.58
CA GLN A 177 -2.46 4.43 -1.81
C GLN A 177 -2.77 3.38 -2.88
N SER A 178 -1.87 3.29 -3.85
CA SER A 178 -2.01 2.42 -5.01
C SER A 178 -1.32 1.08 -4.80
N TRP A 179 -2.08 -0.01 -4.84
CA TRP A 179 -1.52 -1.32 -5.14
C TRP A 179 -1.67 -1.63 -6.64
N PHE A 180 -0.79 -2.47 -7.20
CA PHE A 180 -0.62 -2.70 -8.62
C PHE A 180 -0.38 -1.42 -9.45
N PRO A 181 0.46 -0.48 -8.99
CA PRO A 181 0.67 0.78 -9.71
C PRO A 181 1.17 0.58 -11.15
N LEU A 182 1.88 -0.51 -11.41
CA LEU A 182 2.45 -0.85 -12.72
C LEU A 182 1.64 -1.91 -13.49
N GLY A 183 0.41 -2.24 -13.04
CA GLY A 183 -0.34 -3.38 -13.53
C GLY A 183 0.19 -4.71 -12.94
N GLY A 184 -0.57 -5.40 -12.11
CA GLY A 184 -0.07 -6.50 -11.30
C GLY A 184 0.02 -7.85 -12.03
N ARG A 185 0.60 -8.85 -11.35
CA ARG A 185 0.67 -10.27 -11.73
C ARG A 185 1.26 -10.55 -13.11
N GLY A 186 2.34 -9.83 -13.50
CA GLY A 186 3.01 -10.04 -14.78
C GLY A 186 2.29 -9.39 -15.97
N ASN A 187 1.19 -8.67 -15.73
CA ASN A 187 0.54 -7.88 -16.76
C ASN A 187 1.30 -6.58 -16.98
N ARG A 188 2.07 -6.52 -18.07
CA ARG A 188 2.94 -5.40 -18.42
C ARG A 188 2.38 -4.46 -19.47
N VAL A 189 1.12 -4.66 -19.88
CA VAL A 189 0.52 -3.90 -21.01
C VAL A 189 0.56 -2.38 -20.81
N ILE A 190 0.50 -1.89 -19.57
CA ILE A 190 0.61 -0.46 -19.28
C ILE A 190 2.02 0.07 -19.57
N LEU A 191 3.04 -0.73 -19.32
CA LEU A 191 4.44 -0.37 -19.58
C LEU A 191 4.76 -0.31 -21.08
N GLU A 192 3.96 -0.95 -21.91
CA GLU A 192 4.11 -1.03 -23.37
C GLU A 192 3.25 0.01 -24.13
N GLU A 193 2.48 0.83 -23.39
CA GLU A 193 1.69 1.90 -24.02
C GLU A 193 2.59 2.90 -24.74
N PRO A 194 2.30 3.24 -26.00
CA PRO A 194 3.17 4.10 -26.80
C PRO A 194 3.50 5.44 -26.15
N VAL A 195 2.54 6.04 -25.44
CA VAL A 195 2.77 7.30 -24.70
C VAL A 195 3.77 7.11 -23.58
N VAL A 196 3.68 6.01 -22.81
CA VAL A 196 4.58 5.71 -21.70
C VAL A 196 6.00 5.44 -22.22
N VAL A 197 6.12 4.64 -23.30
CA VAL A 197 7.42 4.34 -23.93
C VAL A 197 8.07 5.61 -24.50
N SER A 198 7.31 6.47 -25.18
CA SER A 198 7.83 7.73 -25.72
C SER A 198 8.32 8.68 -24.63
N LEU A 199 7.61 8.75 -23.49
CA LEU A 199 8.04 9.56 -22.34
C LEU A 199 9.29 8.95 -21.68
N ALA A 200 9.37 7.63 -21.60
CA ALA A 200 10.55 6.95 -21.08
C ALA A 200 11.80 7.31 -21.90
N GLU A 201 11.70 7.27 -23.23
CA GLU A 201 12.79 7.69 -24.13
C GLU A 201 13.14 9.17 -23.96
N LYS A 202 12.13 10.06 -23.84
CA LYS A 202 12.32 11.50 -23.67
C LYS A 202 13.12 11.83 -22.40
N TYR A 203 12.78 11.18 -21.28
CA TYR A 203 13.39 11.46 -19.98
C TYR A 203 14.62 10.59 -19.68
N GLY A 204 14.96 9.61 -20.54
CA GLY A 204 16.02 8.65 -20.28
C GLY A 204 15.72 7.75 -19.08
N LYS A 205 14.44 7.48 -18.85
CA LYS A 205 13.90 6.66 -17.75
C LYS A 205 13.24 5.39 -18.30
N THR A 206 12.88 4.47 -17.42
CA THR A 206 12.10 3.28 -17.82
C THR A 206 10.59 3.59 -17.83
N PRO A 207 9.78 2.81 -18.55
CA PRO A 207 8.32 2.90 -18.49
C PRO A 207 7.75 2.80 -17.07
N ALA A 208 8.38 1.98 -16.20
CA ALA A 208 7.99 1.86 -14.80
C ALA A 208 8.20 3.18 -14.04
N GLN A 209 9.35 3.83 -14.22
CA GLN A 209 9.63 5.13 -13.59
C GLN A 209 8.66 6.22 -14.05
N ILE A 210 8.26 6.23 -15.33
CA ILE A 210 7.27 7.19 -15.84
C ILE A 210 5.92 7.02 -15.12
N ILE A 211 5.44 5.77 -14.99
CA ILE A 211 4.16 5.51 -14.31
C ILE A 211 4.26 5.83 -12.82
N LEU A 212 5.35 5.47 -12.16
CA LEU A 212 5.54 5.80 -10.75
C LEU A 212 5.61 7.31 -10.53
N ARG A 213 6.28 8.07 -11.42
CA ARG A 213 6.30 9.53 -11.36
C ARG A 213 4.91 10.13 -11.58
N TRP A 214 4.13 9.60 -12.53
CA TRP A 214 2.74 10.01 -12.72
C TRP A 214 1.93 9.84 -11.43
N HIS A 215 2.03 8.69 -10.75
CA HIS A 215 1.37 8.48 -9.46
C HIS A 215 1.80 9.50 -8.41
N VAL A 216 3.10 9.75 -8.29
CA VAL A 216 3.64 10.74 -7.34
C VAL A 216 3.05 12.13 -7.62
N GLN A 217 2.99 12.56 -8.88
CA GLN A 217 2.42 13.85 -9.26
C GLN A 217 0.89 13.91 -9.11
N GLU A 218 0.18 12.76 -9.18
CA GLU A 218 -1.23 12.62 -8.82
C GLU A 218 -1.47 12.67 -7.31
N GLY A 219 -0.41 12.70 -6.48
CA GLY A 219 -0.51 12.66 -5.02
C GLY A 219 -0.86 11.29 -4.45
N ASN A 220 -0.75 10.21 -5.24
CA ASN A 220 -1.00 8.86 -4.78
C ASN A 220 0.27 8.28 -4.13
N VAL A 221 0.15 7.71 -2.94
CA VAL A 221 1.21 6.85 -2.39
C VAL A 221 1.30 5.58 -3.22
N VAL A 222 2.50 5.13 -3.57
CA VAL A 222 2.70 3.93 -4.39
C VAL A 222 3.61 2.91 -3.71
N ILE A 223 3.27 1.63 -3.85
CA ILE A 223 3.99 0.52 -3.23
C ILE A 223 4.34 -0.56 -4.27
N PRO A 224 5.18 -0.25 -5.28
CA PRO A 224 5.63 -1.25 -6.24
C PRO A 224 6.41 -2.36 -5.52
N GLY A 225 6.05 -3.62 -5.77
CA GLY A 225 6.74 -4.78 -5.24
C GLY A 225 7.81 -5.30 -6.20
N SER A 226 8.97 -5.68 -5.67
CA SER A 226 10.00 -6.41 -6.42
C SER A 226 10.94 -7.16 -5.47
N LYS A 227 11.44 -8.32 -5.92
CA LYS A 227 12.57 -9.03 -5.29
C LYS A 227 13.89 -8.82 -6.01
N THR A 228 13.89 -8.12 -7.15
CA THR A 228 15.07 -7.87 -7.96
C THR A 228 15.72 -6.55 -7.52
N PRO A 229 16.95 -6.56 -6.98
CA PRO A 229 17.61 -5.35 -6.48
C PRO A 229 17.64 -4.20 -7.51
N ALA A 230 17.93 -4.51 -8.79
CA ALA A 230 17.94 -3.50 -9.84
C ALA A 230 16.58 -2.79 -10.00
N HIS A 231 15.46 -3.53 -9.95
CA HIS A 231 14.13 -2.92 -10.03
C HIS A 231 13.78 -2.12 -8.77
N ILE A 232 14.23 -2.56 -7.58
CA ILE A 232 14.03 -1.82 -6.34
C ILE A 232 14.76 -0.46 -6.43
N ALA A 233 16.03 -0.45 -6.85
CA ALA A 233 16.80 0.77 -7.04
C ALA A 233 16.21 1.68 -8.14
N GLU A 234 15.71 1.09 -9.24
CA GLU A 234 15.07 1.81 -10.33
C GLU A 234 13.76 2.49 -9.89
N ASN A 235 12.91 1.77 -9.15
CA ASN A 235 11.61 2.28 -8.76
C ASN A 235 11.67 3.51 -7.85
N ILE A 236 12.71 3.68 -7.04
CA ILE A 236 12.87 4.87 -6.18
C ILE A 236 13.49 6.06 -6.93
N ASP A 237 14.14 5.83 -8.06
CA ASP A 237 14.80 6.86 -8.86
C ASP A 237 13.81 7.61 -9.77
N VAL A 238 12.83 8.28 -9.14
CA VAL A 238 11.72 8.99 -9.81
C VAL A 238 11.56 10.45 -9.37
N PHE A 239 12.46 10.96 -8.52
CA PHE A 239 12.34 12.29 -7.92
C PHE A 239 13.22 13.34 -8.59
N ASP A 240 13.99 12.99 -9.62
CA ASP A 240 14.92 13.85 -10.35
C ASP A 240 14.35 14.44 -11.65
N PHE A 241 13.09 14.12 -11.98
CA PHE A 241 12.38 14.66 -13.15
C PHE A 241 10.89 14.88 -12.85
N GLU A 242 10.24 15.69 -13.69
CA GLU A 242 8.81 15.97 -13.62
C GLU A 242 8.16 15.82 -14.99
N LEU A 243 6.99 15.22 -15.02
CA LEU A 243 6.10 15.20 -16.19
C LEU A 243 5.39 16.55 -16.29
N THR A 244 5.31 17.10 -17.48
CA THR A 244 4.51 18.31 -17.73
C THR A 244 3.01 18.03 -17.60
N GLU A 245 2.19 19.05 -17.41
CA GLU A 245 0.73 18.92 -17.31
C GLU A 245 0.14 18.14 -18.49
N SER A 246 0.57 18.45 -19.74
CA SER A 246 0.11 17.76 -20.95
C SER A 246 0.56 16.28 -21.00
N GLU A 247 1.67 15.94 -20.39
CA GLU A 247 2.14 14.54 -20.28
C GLU A 247 1.36 13.78 -19.21
N MET A 248 1.07 14.42 -18.10
CA MET A 248 0.16 13.89 -17.07
C MET A 248 -1.22 13.58 -17.67
N GLU A 249 -1.79 14.54 -18.42
CA GLU A 249 -3.05 14.36 -19.14
C GLU A 249 -3.00 13.20 -20.14
N SER A 250 -1.90 13.06 -20.90
CA SER A 250 -1.77 11.98 -21.89
C SER A 250 -1.68 10.59 -21.27
N ILE A 251 -1.10 10.46 -20.06
CA ILE A 251 -1.13 9.20 -19.30
C ILE A 251 -2.53 8.97 -18.71
N SER A 252 -3.16 10.01 -18.15
CA SER A 252 -4.51 9.94 -17.58
C SER A 252 -5.57 9.61 -18.64
N ALA A 253 -5.35 9.97 -19.92
CA ALA A 253 -6.21 9.58 -21.04
C ALA A 253 -6.19 8.07 -21.35
N LEU A 254 -5.28 7.30 -20.75
CA LEU A 254 -5.28 5.83 -20.81
C LEU A 254 -6.39 5.18 -19.97
N ASP A 255 -7.16 5.95 -19.21
CA ASP A 255 -8.26 5.45 -18.38
C ASP A 255 -9.25 4.61 -19.21
N LYS A 256 -9.43 3.36 -18.79
CA LYS A 256 -10.38 2.39 -19.38
C LYS A 256 -11.55 2.11 -18.45
N GLY A 257 -11.55 2.66 -17.25
CA GLY A 257 -12.52 2.36 -16.19
C GLY A 257 -12.54 0.89 -15.79
N LYS A 258 -11.45 0.16 -16.02
CA LYS A 258 -11.40 -1.30 -15.83
C LYS A 258 -10.25 -1.71 -14.92
N PRO A 259 -10.56 -2.33 -13.75
CA PRO A 259 -9.57 -2.94 -12.90
C PRO A 259 -9.02 -4.24 -13.52
N PHE A 260 -7.84 -4.65 -13.11
CA PHE A 260 -7.32 -6.01 -13.33
C PHE A 260 -7.92 -7.01 -12.34
N TYR A 261 -8.28 -6.53 -11.15
CA TYR A 261 -8.97 -7.34 -10.14
C TYR A 261 -10.46 -6.99 -10.09
N VAL A 262 -11.30 -7.97 -10.38
CA VAL A 262 -12.76 -7.80 -10.29
C VAL A 262 -13.22 -8.32 -8.93
N ARG A 263 -13.66 -7.40 -8.09
CA ARG A 263 -14.28 -7.73 -6.81
C ARG A 263 -15.70 -8.25 -7.01
N THR A 264 -16.02 -9.40 -6.41
CA THR A 264 -17.36 -10.00 -6.40
C THR A 264 -17.78 -10.34 -4.98
N ASP A 265 -19.08 -10.47 -4.72
CA ASP A 265 -19.61 -10.91 -3.43
C ASP A 265 -19.09 -12.31 -3.05
N GLU A 266 -18.92 -13.20 -4.03
CA GLU A 266 -18.34 -14.52 -3.82
C GLU A 266 -16.88 -14.43 -3.35
N ALA A 267 -16.08 -13.52 -3.95
CA ALA A 267 -14.71 -13.29 -3.53
C ALA A 267 -14.65 -12.74 -2.09
N LEU A 268 -15.54 -11.81 -1.73
CA LEU A 268 -15.63 -11.27 -0.37
C LEU A 268 -16.01 -12.35 0.65
N ALA A 269 -16.99 -13.19 0.31
CA ALA A 269 -17.38 -14.33 1.15
C ALA A 269 -16.19 -15.32 1.32
N GLY A 270 -15.44 -15.56 0.24
CA GLY A 270 -14.21 -16.35 0.29
C GLY A 270 -13.15 -15.76 1.19
N PHE A 271 -12.95 -14.44 1.15
CA PHE A 271 -11.99 -13.74 2.03
C PHE A 271 -12.41 -13.81 3.50
N ALA A 272 -13.70 -13.71 3.81
CA ALA A 272 -14.20 -13.86 5.18
C ALA A 272 -14.04 -15.30 5.71
N ALA A 273 -14.14 -16.30 4.84
CA ALA A 273 -14.05 -17.71 5.20
C ALA A 273 -12.60 -18.25 5.29
N TRP A 274 -11.66 -17.60 4.58
CA TRP A 274 -10.26 -18.04 4.56
C TRP A 274 -9.45 -17.38 5.66
N CYS A 275 -8.65 -18.18 6.37
CA CYS A 275 -7.75 -17.69 7.40
C CYS A 275 -6.32 -18.18 7.12
N PRO A 276 -5.35 -17.29 6.90
CA PRO A 276 -3.97 -17.67 6.69
C PRO A 276 -3.33 -18.22 7.96
N ASP A 277 -2.42 -19.19 7.83
CA ASP A 277 -1.57 -19.64 8.92
C ASP A 277 -0.44 -18.62 9.17
N VAL A 278 -0.78 -17.57 9.92
CA VAL A 278 0.16 -16.49 10.21
C VAL A 278 1.24 -16.87 11.22
N ASP A 279 1.03 -17.94 12.02
CA ASP A 279 1.98 -18.38 13.03
C ASP A 279 3.07 -19.27 12.45
N GLY A 280 2.75 -20.00 11.38
CA GLY A 280 3.67 -20.85 10.63
C GLY A 280 4.76 -20.13 9.83
N GLN A 281 4.84 -18.79 9.90
CA GLN A 281 5.85 -17.98 9.22
C GLN A 281 7.28 -18.37 9.64
N LYS A 282 8.19 -18.39 8.66
CA LYS A 282 9.62 -18.64 8.87
C LYS A 282 10.38 -17.38 9.26
#